data_cb5ce234847eb7984d561cc02e730064
#
_entry.id   cb5ce234847eb7984d561cc02e730064
#
_cell.length_a   1.000
_cell.length_b   1.000
_cell.length_c   1.000
_cell.angle_alpha   90.00
_cell.angle_beta   90.00
_cell.angle_gamma   90.00
#
_symmetry.space_group_name_H-M   'P 1'
#
loop_
_entity.id
_entity.type
_entity.pdbx_description
1 polymer ?
#
loop_
_entity_poly.entity_id
_entity_poly.type
_entity_poly.pdbx_seq_one_letter_code
_entity_poly.pdbx_strand_id
1 'polypeptide(L)'
;MICTGKFCLEDNASGGIGFGILIGSPVRGAFFSRFVFYKEVITSMDIDFVVTWVDMNDPQWQVDFAKYSGKKGNEKNGVSEARFRDYGFLRYWFRGVEKFAPWVRKIHFVTSGQKPEWLDAHHPKIHLVNHRDYIPEEFLPTYNSVVIERYLHRIPGLADHFVYFNDDFYIINRISPERFFRNGLPCDIAAFHYNPSWSQWYKRIKNNMKIINRHFDKKEVMARFHDKWFDESYGSKARWNYLLKGYGKFITMRTPHNAQPFLKSTFEEVWEVAGKELTQTSGNKFRAVSDYTPELFRAWQICRGNFEPYNTYQDTKMFPLMIRPKKAAKAVYSQSYSLVCLNDNVHIRNYAKVMGNIRESFEHILPEKSSFELS
;
A
#
# COMPACT_ATOMS: atom_id res chain seq x y z
N MET A 1 -39.84 16.05 -4.95
CA MET A 1 -39.81 16.17 -3.47
C MET A 1 -40.60 15.03 -2.87
N ILE A 2 -39.96 14.12 -2.18
CA ILE A 2 -40.62 12.99 -1.47
C ILE A 2 -40.39 13.22 0.02
N CYS A 3 -41.48 13.45 0.76
CA CYS A 3 -41.42 13.65 2.21
C CYS A 3 -41.92 12.38 2.92
N THR A 4 -41.07 11.76 3.74
CA THR A 4 -41.46 10.68 4.67
C THR A 4 -41.14 11.14 6.09
N GLY A 5 -42.15 11.61 6.80
CA GLY A 5 -41.99 12.10 8.20
C GLY A 5 -41.28 13.45 8.30
N LYS A 6 -40.29 13.57 9.19
CA LYS A 6 -39.57 14.83 9.48
C LYS A 6 -38.43 15.18 8.52
N PHE A 7 -38.24 14.44 7.47
CA PHE A 7 -37.14 14.64 6.50
C PHE A 7 -37.65 14.77 5.08
N CYS A 8 -37.13 15.73 4.33
CA CYS A 8 -37.35 15.89 2.90
C CYS A 8 -36.02 15.74 2.14
N LEU A 9 -36.05 14.95 1.06
CA LEU A 9 -34.92 14.80 0.13
C LEU A 9 -35.21 15.59 -1.14
N GLU A 10 -34.32 16.46 -1.55
CA GLU A 10 -34.33 17.07 -2.89
C GLU A 10 -33.06 16.68 -3.65
N ASP A 11 -33.27 16.20 -4.87
CA ASP A 11 -32.19 15.94 -5.82
C ASP A 11 -31.87 17.24 -6.57
N ASN A 12 -30.67 17.76 -6.39
CA ASN A 12 -30.19 18.90 -7.15
C ASN A 12 -29.32 18.45 -8.32
N ALA A 13 -29.46 19.10 -9.45
CA ALA A 13 -28.73 18.83 -10.70
C ALA A 13 -27.19 18.91 -10.63
N SER A 14 -26.61 19.08 -9.44
CA SER A 14 -25.18 19.14 -9.15
C SER A 14 -24.65 17.95 -8.32
N GLY A 15 -25.42 16.87 -8.16
CA GLY A 15 -24.93 15.59 -7.63
C GLY A 15 -24.62 15.51 -6.12
N GLY A 16 -25.14 16.41 -5.29
CA GLY A 16 -24.99 16.38 -3.84
C GLY A 16 -26.30 16.07 -3.12
N ILE A 17 -26.31 15.13 -2.16
CA ILE A 17 -27.46 14.85 -1.29
C ILE A 17 -27.34 15.75 -0.07
N GLY A 18 -28.28 16.68 0.11
CA GLY A 18 -28.35 17.56 1.27
C GLY A 18 -29.40 17.07 2.28
N PHE A 19 -29.05 17.02 3.56
CA PHE A 19 -30.00 16.77 4.65
C PHE A 19 -30.44 18.10 5.27
N GLY A 20 -31.74 18.36 5.29
CA GLY A 20 -32.31 19.56 5.94
C GLY A 20 -33.04 19.20 7.25
N ILE A 21 -32.74 19.87 8.34
CA ILE A 21 -33.48 19.78 9.61
C ILE A 21 -34.46 20.94 9.72
N LEU A 22 -35.73 20.61 9.92
CA LEU A 22 -36.78 21.59 10.13
C LEU A 22 -36.74 22.06 11.61
N ILE A 23 -36.30 23.29 11.83
CA ILE A 23 -36.38 23.92 13.18
C ILE A 23 -37.59 24.87 13.17
N GLY A 24 -38.66 24.45 13.81
CA GLY A 24 -39.87 25.28 14.00
C GLY A 24 -39.90 25.91 15.39
N SER A 25 -40.03 27.22 15.48
CA SER A 25 -40.36 27.95 16.70
C SER A 25 -41.80 28.45 16.63
N PRO A 26 -42.65 28.22 17.64
CA PRO A 26 -44.03 28.68 17.61
C PRO A 26 -44.12 30.15 18.01
N VAL A 27 -44.26 31.04 17.04
CA VAL A 27 -44.71 32.42 17.26
C VAL A 27 -46.02 32.59 16.52
N ARG A 28 -47.02 33.22 17.22
CA ARG A 28 -48.40 33.38 16.79
C ARG A 28 -48.53 33.83 15.32
N GLY A 29 -49.13 32.99 14.50
CA GLY A 29 -49.82 33.39 13.28
C GLY A 29 -49.12 33.27 11.94
N ALA A 30 -47.85 32.85 11.88
CA ALA A 30 -47.19 32.51 10.60
C ALA A 30 -46.02 31.53 10.84
N PHE A 31 -46.05 30.37 10.16
CA PHE A 31 -44.90 29.43 10.15
C PHE A 31 -43.86 29.96 9.14
N PHE A 32 -42.80 30.58 9.63
CA PHE A 32 -41.59 30.81 8.83
C PHE A 32 -40.66 29.63 9.04
N SER A 33 -40.63 28.70 8.09
CA SER A 33 -39.62 27.65 8.04
C SER A 33 -38.37 28.18 7.37
N ARG A 34 -37.30 28.34 8.12
CA ARG A 34 -35.98 28.67 7.58
C ARG A 34 -35.24 27.33 7.35
N PHE A 35 -35.06 26.94 6.10
CA PHE A 35 -34.19 25.86 5.75
C PHE A 35 -32.74 26.32 5.87
N VAL A 36 -32.01 25.75 6.82
CA VAL A 36 -30.55 25.89 6.89
C VAL A 36 -29.95 24.69 6.23
N PHE A 37 -29.49 24.87 4.99
CA PHE A 37 -28.71 23.83 4.29
C PHE A 37 -27.29 23.85 4.84
N TYR A 38 -26.94 22.87 5.63
CA TYR A 38 -25.54 22.57 5.88
C TYR A 38 -24.99 21.84 4.66
N LYS A 39 -24.23 22.56 3.85
CA LYS A 39 -23.38 21.95 2.85
C LYS A 39 -22.21 21.36 3.62
N GLU A 40 -22.28 20.07 3.98
CA GLU A 40 -21.05 19.36 4.32
C GLU A 40 -20.13 19.46 3.10
N VAL A 41 -19.10 20.28 3.24
CA VAL A 41 -17.96 20.21 2.33
C VAL A 41 -17.28 18.89 2.69
N ILE A 42 -17.69 17.83 2.02
CA ILE A 42 -16.89 16.60 1.99
C ILE A 42 -15.61 17.02 1.28
N THR A 43 -14.64 17.51 2.04
CA THR A 43 -13.27 17.64 1.54
C THR A 43 -12.82 16.22 1.24
N SER A 44 -12.81 15.87 -0.05
CA SER A 44 -12.29 14.58 -0.48
C SER A 44 -10.86 14.50 0.04
N MET A 45 -10.58 13.47 0.83
CA MET A 45 -9.25 13.21 1.36
C MET A 45 -8.28 13.01 0.19
N ASP A 46 -7.21 13.78 0.17
CA ASP A 46 -6.15 13.61 -0.81
C ASP A 46 -5.40 12.31 -0.53
N ILE A 47 -5.50 11.35 -1.44
CA ILE A 47 -4.80 10.07 -1.36
C ILE A 47 -3.91 9.92 -2.58
N ASP A 48 -2.61 9.72 -2.33
CA ASP A 48 -1.62 9.44 -3.36
C ASP A 48 -1.29 7.95 -3.44
N PHE A 49 -0.93 7.50 -4.64
CA PHE A 49 -0.29 6.20 -4.81
C PHE A 49 1.20 6.39 -5.02
N VAL A 50 1.97 5.51 -4.40
CA VAL A 50 3.42 5.42 -4.59
C VAL A 50 3.72 4.03 -5.12
N VAL A 51 4.37 3.94 -6.27
CA VAL A 51 4.81 2.67 -6.85
C VAL A 51 6.30 2.73 -7.17
N THR A 52 7.04 1.73 -6.72
CA THR A 52 8.48 1.58 -7.03
C THR A 52 8.65 0.65 -8.22
N TRP A 53 9.59 0.96 -9.10
CA TRP A 53 9.87 0.15 -10.27
C TRP A 53 11.33 0.23 -10.67
N VAL A 54 11.83 -0.86 -11.28
CA VAL A 54 13.16 -0.95 -11.87
C VAL A 54 13.12 -1.78 -13.15
N ASP A 55 13.87 -1.34 -14.15
CA ASP A 55 14.18 -2.15 -15.34
C ASP A 55 15.61 -2.67 -15.25
N MET A 56 15.74 -3.96 -15.02
CA MET A 56 17.05 -4.62 -14.98
C MET A 56 17.73 -4.72 -16.35
N ASN A 57 17.00 -4.47 -17.44
CA ASN A 57 17.55 -4.50 -18.80
C ASN A 57 18.17 -3.17 -19.22
N ASP A 58 18.00 -2.10 -18.41
CA ASP A 58 18.67 -0.83 -18.64
C ASP A 58 20.19 -0.98 -18.58
N PRO A 59 20.92 -0.67 -19.69
CA PRO A 59 22.36 -0.88 -19.76
C PRO A 59 23.15 -0.10 -18.70
N GLN A 60 22.74 1.13 -18.40
CA GLN A 60 23.43 1.96 -17.40
C GLN A 60 23.22 1.39 -16.00
N TRP A 61 21.97 0.99 -15.70
CA TRP A 61 21.66 0.34 -14.42
C TRP A 61 22.48 -0.94 -14.23
N GLN A 62 22.63 -1.78 -15.29
CA GLN A 62 23.44 -3.00 -15.23
C GLN A 62 24.91 -2.72 -14.93
N VAL A 63 25.48 -1.69 -15.58
CA VAL A 63 26.86 -1.27 -15.32
C VAL A 63 27.04 -0.85 -13.87
N ASP A 64 26.13 -0.03 -13.36
CA ASP A 64 26.20 0.45 -11.98
C ASP A 64 25.94 -0.68 -10.97
N PHE A 65 24.96 -1.54 -11.23
CA PHE A 65 24.68 -2.71 -10.41
C PHE A 65 25.88 -3.65 -10.28
N ALA A 66 26.57 -3.91 -11.40
CA ALA A 66 27.73 -4.79 -11.43
C ALA A 66 28.90 -4.31 -10.53
N LYS A 67 29.06 -3.00 -10.35
CA LYS A 67 30.09 -2.43 -9.48
C LYS A 67 29.90 -2.83 -8.01
N TYR A 68 28.64 -3.02 -7.57
CA TYR A 68 28.29 -3.27 -6.18
C TYR A 68 27.90 -4.73 -5.90
N SER A 69 27.40 -5.48 -6.90
CA SER A 69 26.90 -6.86 -6.71
C SER A 69 27.99 -7.92 -6.65
N GLY A 70 29.22 -7.59 -7.12
CA GLY A 70 30.30 -8.55 -7.27
C GLY A 70 30.09 -9.53 -8.43
N LYS A 71 31.14 -10.28 -8.81
CA LYS A 71 31.14 -11.20 -9.99
C LYS A 71 30.18 -12.40 -9.90
N LYS A 72 29.55 -12.65 -8.74
CA LYS A 72 28.58 -13.72 -8.55
C LYS A 72 27.41 -13.19 -7.74
N GLY A 73 26.34 -12.81 -8.43
CA GLY A 73 25.03 -12.61 -7.80
C GLY A 73 24.65 -13.87 -7.02
N ASN A 74 24.50 -13.74 -5.69
CA ASN A 74 24.14 -14.86 -4.84
C ASN A 74 22.75 -14.56 -4.25
N GLU A 75 21.77 -15.46 -4.45
CA GLU A 75 20.44 -15.35 -3.89
C GLU A 75 20.43 -15.04 -2.38
N LYS A 76 21.43 -15.58 -1.66
CA LYS A 76 21.60 -15.33 -0.21
C LYS A 76 21.86 -13.86 0.11
N ASN A 77 22.39 -13.07 -0.82
CA ASN A 77 22.76 -11.68 -0.62
C ASN A 77 21.73 -10.67 -1.17
N GLY A 78 20.51 -11.09 -1.46
CA GLY A 78 19.49 -10.20 -1.99
C GLY A 78 19.65 -9.83 -3.46
N VAL A 79 20.50 -10.52 -4.22
CA VAL A 79 20.88 -10.26 -5.61
C VAL A 79 20.23 -11.28 -6.55
N SER A 80 18.97 -11.65 -6.29
CA SER A 80 18.22 -12.56 -7.17
C SER A 80 17.63 -11.80 -8.37
N GLU A 81 17.80 -12.32 -9.58
CA GLU A 81 17.24 -11.77 -10.83
C GLU A 81 15.73 -11.52 -10.74
N ALA A 82 14.98 -12.42 -10.13
CA ALA A 82 13.53 -12.28 -9.94
C ALA A 82 13.11 -11.01 -9.17
N ARG A 83 14.03 -10.33 -8.48
CA ARG A 83 13.75 -9.11 -7.73
C ARG A 83 13.79 -7.83 -8.55
N PHE A 84 14.38 -7.92 -9.73
CA PHE A 84 14.62 -6.76 -10.60
C PHE A 84 14.01 -6.99 -11.99
N ARG A 85 13.34 -8.13 -12.19
CA ARG A 85 12.76 -8.51 -13.49
C ARG A 85 11.46 -7.75 -13.72
N ASP A 86 11.40 -7.00 -14.83
CA ASP A 86 10.14 -6.46 -15.34
C ASP A 86 9.41 -7.50 -16.20
N TYR A 87 8.12 -7.72 -15.92
CA TYR A 87 7.26 -8.64 -16.69
C TYR A 87 6.59 -7.96 -17.87
N GLY A 88 6.80 -6.65 -18.04
CA GLY A 88 6.06 -5.81 -18.97
C GLY A 88 4.59 -5.61 -18.56
N PHE A 89 4.28 -5.80 -17.29
CA PHE A 89 2.91 -5.65 -16.76
C PHE A 89 2.66 -4.28 -16.11
N LEU A 90 3.67 -3.44 -16.00
CA LEU A 90 3.54 -2.12 -15.39
C LEU A 90 2.44 -1.28 -16.06
N ARG A 91 2.27 -1.38 -17.40
CA ARG A 91 1.18 -0.68 -18.10
C ARG A 91 -0.21 -1.08 -17.60
N TYR A 92 -0.40 -2.34 -17.24
CA TYR A 92 -1.69 -2.80 -16.66
C TYR A 92 -1.89 -2.31 -15.25
N TRP A 93 -0.81 -1.99 -14.52
CA TRP A 93 -0.89 -1.29 -13.25
C TRP A 93 -1.51 0.11 -13.45
N PHE A 94 -1.01 0.89 -14.39
CA PHE A 94 -1.52 2.23 -14.70
C PHE A 94 -2.96 2.17 -15.24
N ARG A 95 -3.26 1.25 -16.17
CA ARG A 95 -4.63 1.01 -16.67
C ARG A 95 -5.59 0.63 -15.55
N GLY A 96 -5.14 -0.20 -14.62
CA GLY A 96 -5.91 -0.59 -13.44
C GLY A 96 -6.20 0.58 -12.51
N VAL A 97 -5.22 1.45 -12.27
CA VAL A 97 -5.43 2.69 -11.49
C VAL A 97 -6.46 3.58 -12.16
N GLU A 98 -6.31 3.86 -13.45
CA GLU A 98 -7.25 4.72 -14.17
C GLU A 98 -8.68 4.17 -14.15
N LYS A 99 -8.84 2.88 -14.46
CA LYS A 99 -10.15 2.23 -14.60
C LYS A 99 -10.84 1.97 -13.26
N PHE A 100 -10.10 1.55 -12.25
CA PHE A 100 -10.66 1.01 -11.02
C PHE A 100 -10.46 1.89 -9.78
N ALA A 101 -9.53 2.85 -9.84
CA ALA A 101 -9.24 3.81 -8.78
C ALA A 101 -9.08 5.25 -9.31
N PRO A 102 -10.03 5.80 -10.14
CA PRO A 102 -9.88 7.11 -10.78
C PRO A 102 -9.82 8.28 -9.79
N TRP A 103 -10.19 8.06 -8.54
CA TRP A 103 -10.18 9.03 -7.45
C TRP A 103 -8.78 9.37 -6.93
N VAL A 104 -7.75 8.60 -7.29
CA VAL A 104 -6.36 8.84 -6.87
C VAL A 104 -5.92 10.26 -7.30
N ARG A 105 -5.39 11.03 -6.35
CA ARG A 105 -4.92 12.39 -6.58
C ARG A 105 -3.67 12.39 -7.47
N LYS A 106 -2.61 11.70 -7.04
CA LYS A 106 -1.31 11.63 -7.73
C LYS A 106 -0.71 10.24 -7.63
N ILE A 107 0.08 9.90 -8.65
CA ILE A 107 0.91 8.70 -8.70
C ILE A 107 2.37 9.13 -8.64
N HIS A 108 3.05 8.82 -7.56
CA HIS A 108 4.48 9.00 -7.42
C HIS A 108 5.17 7.74 -7.95
N PHE A 109 5.71 7.83 -9.16
CA PHE A 109 6.40 6.75 -9.83
C PHE A 109 7.89 6.83 -9.50
N VAL A 110 8.33 5.94 -8.59
CA VAL A 110 9.66 5.97 -7.97
C VAL A 110 10.62 5.04 -8.70
N THR A 111 11.72 5.58 -9.19
CA THR A 111 12.76 4.82 -9.92
C THR A 111 14.15 5.34 -9.60
N SER A 112 15.18 4.65 -10.11
CA SER A 112 16.58 5.12 -10.07
C SER A 112 16.93 6.12 -11.18
N GLY A 113 15.94 6.75 -11.81
CA GLY A 113 16.10 7.64 -12.97
C GLY A 113 15.63 7.01 -14.26
N GLN A 114 15.16 5.77 -14.22
CA GLN A 114 14.60 5.03 -15.36
C GLN A 114 13.14 5.47 -15.63
N LYS A 115 12.72 5.37 -16.87
CA LYS A 115 11.34 5.64 -17.29
C LYS A 115 10.97 4.71 -18.44
N PRO A 116 9.80 4.02 -18.37
CA PRO A 116 9.30 3.30 -19.52
C PRO A 116 9.04 4.24 -20.71
N GLU A 117 9.43 3.83 -21.92
CA GLU A 117 9.25 4.65 -23.14
C GLU A 117 7.79 5.02 -23.42
N TRP A 118 6.88 4.13 -23.08
CA TRP A 118 5.44 4.30 -23.29
C TRP A 118 4.76 5.23 -22.27
N LEU A 119 5.44 5.61 -21.16
CA LEU A 119 4.83 6.40 -20.10
C LEU A 119 4.85 7.89 -20.42
N ASP A 120 3.68 8.52 -20.41
CA ASP A 120 3.57 9.99 -20.48
C ASP A 120 3.95 10.62 -19.13
N ALA A 121 5.21 11.03 -19.02
CA ALA A 121 5.74 11.66 -17.83
C ALA A 121 5.15 13.07 -17.55
N HIS A 122 4.47 13.67 -18.52
CA HIS A 122 3.85 15.00 -18.38
C HIS A 122 2.38 14.92 -17.96
N HIS A 123 1.82 13.73 -17.84
CA HIS A 123 0.45 13.57 -17.39
C HIS A 123 0.26 14.18 -15.98
N PRO A 124 -0.79 15.02 -15.75
CA PRO A 124 -0.94 15.83 -14.53
C PRO A 124 -1.02 15.01 -13.23
N LYS A 125 -1.43 13.74 -13.30
CA LYS A 125 -1.44 12.84 -12.15
C LYS A 125 -0.10 12.12 -11.91
N ILE A 126 0.87 12.18 -12.83
CA ILE A 126 2.15 11.49 -12.68
C ILE A 126 3.19 12.45 -12.08
N HIS A 127 3.90 11.96 -11.09
CA HIS A 127 5.10 12.57 -10.55
C HIS A 127 6.24 11.56 -10.62
N LEU A 128 7.17 11.76 -11.56
CA LEU A 128 8.40 10.98 -11.62
C LEU A 128 9.29 11.35 -10.44
N VAL A 129 9.67 10.35 -9.66
CA VAL A 129 10.51 10.53 -8.47
C VAL A 129 11.78 9.73 -8.63
N ASN A 130 12.92 10.40 -8.62
CA ASN A 130 14.21 9.74 -8.57
C ASN A 130 14.60 9.44 -7.11
N HIS A 131 15.33 8.38 -6.87
CA HIS A 131 15.84 8.06 -5.54
C HIS A 131 16.60 9.23 -4.90
N ARG A 132 17.36 10.02 -5.69
CA ARG A 132 18.09 11.20 -5.23
C ARG A 132 17.22 12.37 -4.75
N ASP A 133 15.92 12.37 -5.09
CA ASP A 133 15.01 13.45 -4.72
C ASP A 133 14.59 13.37 -3.25
N TYR A 134 14.75 12.18 -2.61
CA TYR A 134 14.26 11.95 -1.27
C TYR A 134 15.14 11.05 -0.38
N ILE A 135 16.12 10.34 -0.96
CA ILE A 135 17.10 9.53 -0.21
C ILE A 135 18.41 10.33 -0.09
N PRO A 136 19.03 10.43 1.11
CA PRO A 136 20.33 11.09 1.27
C PRO A 136 21.40 10.51 0.34
N GLU A 137 22.21 11.38 -0.25
CA GLU A 137 23.18 11.04 -1.30
C GLU A 137 24.20 9.99 -0.85
N GLU A 138 24.61 10.03 0.42
CA GLU A 138 25.56 9.06 0.99
C GLU A 138 25.06 7.60 0.95
N PHE A 139 23.78 7.37 0.79
CA PHE A 139 23.19 6.04 0.69
C PHE A 139 22.97 5.58 -0.77
N LEU A 140 23.18 6.47 -1.73
CA LEU A 140 23.01 6.19 -3.15
C LEU A 140 24.32 5.68 -3.82
N PRO A 141 24.23 4.91 -4.92
CA PRO A 141 23.03 4.24 -5.35
C PRO A 141 22.63 3.13 -4.38
N THR A 142 21.34 2.79 -4.37
CA THR A 142 20.83 1.67 -3.58
C THR A 142 20.03 0.69 -4.45
N TYR A 143 20.24 -0.60 -4.24
CA TYR A 143 19.51 -1.72 -4.84
C TYR A 143 18.67 -2.45 -3.79
N ASN A 144 18.49 -1.79 -2.65
CA ASN A 144 17.76 -2.30 -1.50
C ASN A 144 16.38 -1.62 -1.41
N SER A 145 15.33 -2.32 -1.84
CA SER A 145 13.97 -1.77 -1.79
C SER A 145 13.59 -1.32 -0.38
N VAL A 146 14.10 -1.97 0.66
CA VAL A 146 13.84 -1.59 2.06
C VAL A 146 14.40 -0.20 2.38
N VAL A 147 15.53 0.20 1.77
CA VAL A 147 16.06 1.56 1.89
C VAL A 147 15.18 2.54 1.12
N ILE A 148 14.79 2.19 -0.11
CA ILE A 148 13.88 3.00 -0.95
C ILE A 148 12.58 3.29 -0.19
N GLU A 149 11.97 2.25 0.36
CA GLU A 149 10.66 2.29 1.01
C GLU A 149 10.64 3.10 2.32
N ARG A 150 11.72 3.09 3.11
CA ARG A 150 11.75 3.78 4.42
C ARG A 150 11.83 5.30 4.35
N TYR A 151 12.23 5.85 3.19
CA TYR A 151 12.34 7.29 2.97
C TYR A 151 11.14 7.89 2.23
N LEU A 152 10.11 7.13 1.87
CA LEU A 152 8.98 7.57 1.04
C LEU A 152 8.31 8.86 1.54
N HIS A 153 8.23 9.06 2.86
CA HIS A 153 7.64 10.27 3.45
C HIS A 153 8.34 11.57 3.04
N ARG A 154 9.58 11.48 2.52
CA ARG A 154 10.36 12.63 2.06
C ARG A 154 10.12 12.98 0.59
N ILE A 155 9.29 12.23 -0.12
CA ILE A 155 8.95 12.54 -1.51
C ILE A 155 8.28 13.91 -1.57
N PRO A 156 8.81 14.87 -2.39
CA PRO A 156 8.22 16.19 -2.51
C PRO A 156 6.77 16.14 -3.00
N GLY A 157 5.86 16.84 -2.31
CA GLY A 157 4.45 16.92 -2.68
C GLY A 157 3.62 15.65 -2.40
N LEU A 158 4.17 14.66 -1.71
CA LEU A 158 3.42 13.49 -1.25
C LEU A 158 2.34 13.91 -0.24
N ALA A 159 1.11 13.42 -0.43
CA ALA A 159 0.00 13.63 0.50
C ALA A 159 0.25 12.96 1.86
N ASP A 160 -0.44 13.43 2.91
CA ASP A 160 -0.38 12.82 4.24
C ASP A 160 -0.91 11.39 4.25
N HIS A 161 -1.86 11.09 3.35
CA HIS A 161 -2.41 9.76 3.13
C HIS A 161 -1.87 9.21 1.82
N PHE A 162 -1.14 8.12 1.88
CA PHE A 162 -0.64 7.48 0.68
C PHE A 162 -0.72 5.96 0.75
N VAL A 163 -0.82 5.33 -0.41
CA VAL A 163 -0.82 3.86 -0.55
C VAL A 163 0.44 3.46 -1.30
N TYR A 164 1.24 2.62 -0.67
CA TYR A 164 2.45 2.08 -1.28
C TYR A 164 2.17 0.76 -2.02
N PHE A 165 2.66 0.68 -3.24
CA PHE A 165 2.60 -0.50 -4.10
C PHE A 165 4.01 -0.97 -4.45
N ASN A 166 4.24 -2.29 -4.39
CA ASN A 166 5.31 -2.90 -5.16
C ASN A 166 4.88 -3.05 -6.63
N ASP A 167 5.82 -3.25 -7.53
CA ASP A 167 5.60 -3.46 -8.96
C ASP A 167 4.87 -4.77 -9.32
N ASP A 168 4.74 -5.70 -8.36
CA ASP A 168 3.99 -6.95 -8.49
C ASP A 168 2.55 -6.89 -7.90
N PHE A 169 2.07 -5.69 -7.48
CA PHE A 169 0.71 -5.47 -6.95
C PHE A 169 -0.19 -4.80 -7.98
N TYR A 170 -1.33 -5.38 -8.30
CA TYR A 170 -2.24 -4.90 -9.34
C TYR A 170 -3.65 -4.71 -8.81
N ILE A 171 -4.28 -3.60 -9.23
CA ILE A 171 -5.72 -3.36 -9.05
C ILE A 171 -6.42 -4.00 -10.24
N ILE A 172 -7.28 -4.99 -9.99
CA ILE A 172 -7.96 -5.74 -11.05
C ILE A 172 -9.48 -5.63 -10.99
N ASN A 173 -10.02 -4.90 -10.01
CA ASN A 173 -11.45 -4.63 -9.88
C ASN A 173 -11.65 -3.29 -9.17
N ARG A 174 -12.87 -2.74 -9.28
CA ARG A 174 -13.22 -1.44 -8.69
C ARG A 174 -12.88 -1.41 -7.21
N ILE A 175 -12.24 -0.33 -6.79
CA ILE A 175 -11.82 -0.11 -5.42
C ILE A 175 -12.11 1.34 -5.03
N SER A 176 -12.68 1.54 -3.84
CA SER A 176 -12.99 2.88 -3.33
C SER A 176 -11.90 3.39 -2.38
N PRO A 177 -11.84 4.72 -2.12
CA PRO A 177 -10.91 5.29 -1.14
C PRO A 177 -11.04 4.65 0.24
N GLU A 178 -12.26 4.30 0.67
CA GLU A 178 -12.57 3.72 1.97
C GLU A 178 -11.98 2.32 2.17
N ARG A 179 -11.52 1.68 1.07
CA ARG A 179 -10.72 0.45 1.16
C ARG A 179 -9.37 0.69 1.82
N PHE A 180 -8.81 1.87 1.61
CA PHE A 180 -7.49 2.23 2.12
C PHE A 180 -7.55 3.13 3.35
N PHE A 181 -8.50 4.05 3.41
CA PHE A 181 -8.63 4.99 4.52
C PHE A 181 -10.10 5.18 4.92
N ARG A 182 -10.37 5.12 6.22
CA ARG A 182 -11.65 5.46 6.82
C ARG A 182 -11.40 6.41 7.98
N ASN A 183 -12.25 7.42 8.12
CA ASN A 183 -12.10 8.42 9.19
C ASN A 183 -10.69 9.05 9.26
N GLY A 184 -10.01 9.21 8.12
CA GLY A 184 -8.63 9.69 8.07
C GLY A 184 -7.57 8.67 8.51
N LEU A 185 -7.93 7.41 8.79
CA LEU A 185 -7.01 6.39 9.27
C LEU A 185 -6.85 5.23 8.27
N PRO A 186 -5.63 4.65 8.15
CA PRO A 186 -5.38 3.52 7.28
C PRO A 186 -6.19 2.28 7.66
N CYS A 187 -6.80 1.62 6.69
CA CYS A 187 -7.51 0.35 6.86
C CYS A 187 -6.53 -0.82 6.94
N ASP A 188 -6.45 -1.50 8.08
CA ASP A 188 -5.49 -2.59 8.28
C ASP A 188 -6.01 -3.65 9.26
N ILE A 189 -5.29 -4.80 9.32
CA ILE A 189 -5.57 -5.90 10.22
C ILE A 189 -4.56 -5.95 11.37
N ALA A 190 -5.01 -5.72 12.59
CA ALA A 190 -4.21 -5.89 13.81
C ALA A 190 -4.27 -7.34 14.29
N ALA A 191 -3.47 -8.22 13.72
CA ALA A 191 -3.48 -9.63 14.08
C ALA A 191 -2.06 -10.19 14.20
N PHE A 192 -1.80 -10.96 15.24
CA PHE A 192 -0.53 -11.66 15.39
C PHE A 192 -0.40 -12.83 14.43
N HIS A 193 0.83 -13.13 14.08
CA HIS A 193 1.19 -14.31 13.31
C HIS A 193 2.40 -15.00 13.96
N TYR A 194 2.14 -16.16 14.54
CA TYR A 194 3.25 -17.00 14.99
C TYR A 194 3.86 -17.72 13.80
N ASN A 195 5.11 -17.37 13.49
CA ASN A 195 5.88 -18.01 12.43
C ASN A 195 7.27 -18.36 12.97
N PRO A 196 7.58 -19.63 13.22
CA PRO A 196 8.88 -20.10 13.70
C PRO A 196 9.96 -20.08 12.61
N SER A 197 9.69 -19.53 11.42
CA SER A 197 10.61 -19.53 10.30
C SER A 197 11.96 -18.89 10.65
N TRP A 198 13.03 -19.50 10.16
CA TRP A 198 14.40 -18.98 10.22
C TRP A 198 14.76 -18.16 8.98
N SER A 199 13.79 -17.84 8.12
CA SER A 199 14.02 -17.06 6.91
C SER A 199 14.65 -15.70 7.21
N GLN A 200 15.41 -15.17 6.24
CA GLN A 200 16.00 -13.82 6.37
C GLN A 200 14.93 -12.74 6.51
N TRP A 201 13.77 -12.92 5.84
CA TRP A 201 12.63 -12.01 5.99
C TRP A 201 12.16 -11.96 7.45
N TYR A 202 11.96 -13.12 8.08
CA TYR A 202 11.52 -13.20 9.47
C TYR A 202 12.53 -12.59 10.45
N LYS A 203 13.83 -12.72 10.18
CA LYS A 203 14.87 -12.08 11.00
C LYS A 203 14.76 -10.55 10.94
N ARG A 204 14.47 -9.97 9.75
CA ARG A 204 14.23 -8.52 9.62
C ARG A 204 13.00 -8.07 10.38
N ILE A 205 11.88 -8.83 10.29
CA ILE A 205 10.68 -8.52 11.08
C ILE A 205 10.96 -8.55 12.59
N LYS A 206 11.81 -9.46 13.07
CA LYS A 206 12.25 -9.44 14.48
C LYS A 206 12.98 -8.16 14.86
N ASN A 207 13.76 -7.54 13.95
CA ASN A 207 14.39 -6.26 14.22
C ASN A 207 13.33 -5.16 14.41
N ASN A 208 12.32 -5.11 13.53
CA ASN A 208 11.19 -4.19 13.69
C ASN A 208 10.53 -4.36 15.07
N MET A 209 10.27 -5.60 15.47
CA MET A 209 9.63 -5.88 16.77
C MET A 209 10.49 -5.49 17.98
N LYS A 210 11.83 -5.41 17.85
CA LYS A 210 12.69 -4.86 18.93
C LYS A 210 12.41 -3.37 19.15
N ILE A 211 12.24 -2.60 18.08
CA ILE A 211 11.89 -1.18 18.17
C ILE A 211 10.49 -1.05 18.77
N ILE A 212 9.50 -1.77 18.22
CA ILE A 212 8.12 -1.74 18.72
C ILE A 212 8.06 -2.04 20.23
N ASN A 213 8.70 -3.14 20.69
CA ASN A 213 8.69 -3.53 22.10
C ASN A 213 9.50 -2.60 23.02
N ARG A 214 10.32 -1.69 22.50
CA ARG A 214 11.01 -0.65 23.26
C ARG A 214 10.09 0.54 23.55
N HIS A 215 9.17 0.82 22.65
CA HIS A 215 8.35 2.03 22.68
C HIS A 215 6.90 1.78 23.11
N PHE A 216 6.43 0.53 23.05
CA PHE A 216 5.04 0.18 23.38
C PHE A 216 4.97 -0.99 24.34
N ASP A 217 4.19 -0.82 25.42
CA ASP A 217 3.74 -1.94 26.22
C ASP A 217 2.54 -2.61 25.54
N LYS A 218 2.66 -3.90 25.28
CA LYS A 218 1.63 -4.66 24.56
C LYS A 218 0.31 -4.72 25.30
N LYS A 219 0.34 -4.88 26.65
CA LYS A 219 -0.89 -5.01 27.44
C LYS A 219 -1.66 -3.69 27.45
N GLU A 220 -0.96 -2.58 27.61
CA GLU A 220 -1.56 -1.24 27.55
C GLU A 220 -2.16 -0.95 26.17
N VAL A 221 -1.42 -1.21 25.08
CA VAL A 221 -1.91 -0.99 23.71
C VAL A 221 -3.14 -1.84 23.43
N MET A 222 -3.12 -3.14 23.78
CA MET A 222 -4.26 -4.03 23.52
C MET A 222 -5.45 -3.75 24.41
N ALA A 223 -5.25 -3.19 25.60
CA ALA A 223 -6.33 -2.75 26.48
C ALA A 223 -6.95 -1.43 25.94
N ARG A 224 -6.10 -0.46 25.58
CA ARG A 224 -6.55 0.86 25.06
C ARG A 224 -7.31 0.75 23.75
N PHE A 225 -6.88 -0.13 22.85
CA PHE A 225 -7.45 -0.30 21.51
C PHE A 225 -8.11 -1.68 21.36
N HIS A 226 -8.75 -2.17 22.44
CA HIS A 226 -9.31 -3.52 22.51
C HIS A 226 -10.17 -3.84 21.29
N ASP A 227 -11.14 -3.00 20.96
CA ASP A 227 -12.10 -3.23 19.89
C ASP A 227 -11.42 -3.30 18.51
N LYS A 228 -10.34 -2.52 18.29
CA LYS A 228 -9.55 -2.59 17.06
C LYS A 228 -8.67 -3.86 16.95
N TRP A 229 -8.20 -4.41 18.08
CA TRP A 229 -7.40 -5.64 18.10
C TRP A 229 -8.24 -6.92 18.05
N PHE A 230 -9.49 -6.84 18.48
CA PHE A 230 -10.41 -7.98 18.54
C PHE A 230 -11.63 -7.81 17.63
N ASP A 231 -11.51 -7.00 16.58
CA ASP A 231 -12.56 -6.74 15.61
C ASP A 231 -13.02 -8.05 14.94
N GLU A 232 -14.34 -8.22 14.88
CA GLU A 232 -14.97 -9.45 14.37
C GLU A 232 -14.69 -9.70 12.88
N SER A 233 -14.46 -8.63 12.09
CA SER A 233 -14.13 -8.75 10.67
C SER A 233 -12.88 -9.57 10.39
N TYR A 234 -11.96 -9.67 11.35
CA TYR A 234 -10.74 -10.46 11.20
C TYR A 234 -11.00 -11.97 11.17
N GLY A 235 -12.09 -12.45 11.77
CA GLY A 235 -12.44 -13.85 11.84
C GLY A 235 -11.28 -14.71 12.39
N SER A 236 -11.03 -15.84 11.75
CA SER A 236 -9.96 -16.77 12.17
C SER A 236 -8.54 -16.18 12.10
N LYS A 237 -8.34 -15.02 11.44
CA LYS A 237 -7.04 -14.36 11.35
C LYS A 237 -6.58 -13.83 12.70
N ALA A 238 -7.52 -13.40 13.55
CA ALA A 238 -7.22 -12.88 14.90
C ALA A 238 -7.00 -13.96 15.97
N ARG A 239 -7.08 -15.24 15.65
CA ARG A 239 -6.96 -16.32 16.64
C ARG A 239 -5.74 -16.20 17.57
N TRP A 240 -4.62 -15.73 17.03
CA TRP A 240 -3.40 -15.53 17.80
C TRP A 240 -3.48 -14.33 18.75
N ASN A 241 -4.37 -13.34 18.51
CA ASN A 241 -4.60 -12.26 19.45
C ASN A 241 -5.17 -12.79 20.75
N TYR A 242 -6.13 -13.72 20.66
CA TYR A 242 -6.73 -14.38 21.83
C TYR A 242 -5.73 -15.29 22.55
N LEU A 243 -5.03 -16.17 21.81
CA LEU A 243 -4.09 -17.13 22.37
C LEU A 243 -2.88 -16.47 23.04
N LEU A 244 -2.43 -15.36 22.51
CA LEU A 244 -1.26 -14.63 23.00
C LEU A 244 -1.60 -13.38 23.81
N LYS A 245 -2.85 -13.19 24.21
CA LYS A 245 -3.30 -12.01 24.99
C LYS A 245 -2.42 -11.81 26.24
N GLY A 246 -2.12 -12.88 26.98
CA GLY A 246 -1.30 -12.83 28.19
C GLY A 246 0.22 -12.72 27.97
N TYR A 247 0.71 -12.92 26.74
CA TYR A 247 2.14 -12.81 26.45
C TYR A 247 2.59 -11.35 26.46
N GLY A 248 3.62 -11.02 27.23
CA GLY A 248 3.99 -9.65 27.59
C GLY A 248 4.66 -8.82 26.48
N LYS A 249 4.94 -9.36 25.30
CA LYS A 249 5.64 -8.67 24.21
C LYS A 249 4.89 -8.80 22.89
N PHE A 250 5.03 -7.80 22.02
CA PHE A 250 4.63 -7.95 20.63
C PHE A 250 5.51 -8.99 19.94
N ILE A 251 4.85 -9.89 19.22
CA ILE A 251 5.48 -10.80 18.27
C ILE A 251 5.21 -10.32 16.85
N THR A 252 5.62 -11.08 15.84
CA THR A 252 5.29 -10.80 14.45
C THR A 252 3.80 -10.58 14.26
N MET A 253 3.44 -9.50 13.60
CA MET A 253 2.08 -9.25 13.14
C MET A 253 1.89 -9.88 11.76
N ARG A 254 0.65 -10.20 11.41
CA ARG A 254 0.32 -10.59 10.04
C ARG A 254 0.68 -9.47 9.11
N THR A 255 1.45 -9.80 8.08
CA THR A 255 1.82 -8.88 7.02
C THR A 255 1.10 -9.33 5.75
N PRO A 256 -0.02 -8.72 5.42
CA PRO A 256 -0.64 -8.93 4.12
C PRO A 256 0.34 -8.44 3.05
N HIS A 257 0.71 -9.30 2.12
CA HIS A 257 1.55 -8.88 0.99
C HIS A 257 0.64 -8.24 -0.07
N ASN A 258 0.36 -6.97 0.12
CA ASN A 258 -0.58 -6.17 -0.67
C ASN A 258 -0.23 -4.67 -0.60
N ALA A 259 -0.94 -3.87 -1.40
CA ALA A 259 -0.88 -2.41 -1.31
C ALA A 259 -1.14 -1.93 0.11
N GLN A 260 -0.23 -1.14 0.65
CA GLN A 260 -0.22 -0.77 2.07
C GLN A 260 -0.53 0.73 2.25
N PRO A 261 -1.64 1.08 2.91
CA PRO A 261 -1.94 2.46 3.26
C PRO A 261 -1.09 2.93 4.45
N PHE A 262 -0.59 4.15 4.34
CA PHE A 262 0.26 4.79 5.33
C PHE A 262 -0.14 6.25 5.58
N LEU A 263 0.13 6.71 6.80
CA LEU A 263 0.19 8.12 7.14
C LEU A 263 1.65 8.60 7.07
N LYS A 264 1.89 9.72 6.41
CA LYS A 264 3.21 10.35 6.35
C LYS A 264 3.75 10.66 7.75
N SER A 265 2.90 11.15 8.64
CA SER A 265 3.22 11.43 10.04
C SER A 265 3.73 10.20 10.81
N THR A 266 3.30 8.99 10.45
CA THR A 266 3.85 7.75 11.05
C THR A 266 5.32 7.57 10.72
N PHE A 267 5.72 7.86 9.49
CA PHE A 267 7.13 7.79 9.10
C PHE A 267 7.95 8.83 9.86
N GLU A 268 7.46 10.06 9.94
CA GLU A 268 8.12 11.16 10.66
C GLU A 268 8.35 10.78 12.12
N GLU A 269 7.32 10.27 12.81
CA GLU A 269 7.41 9.83 14.20
C GLU A 269 8.43 8.68 14.38
N VAL A 270 8.40 7.67 13.51
CA VAL A 270 9.34 6.54 13.59
C VAL A 270 10.77 7.00 13.33
N TRP A 271 10.98 7.94 12.40
CA TRP A 271 12.29 8.51 12.14
C TRP A 271 12.80 9.36 13.31
N GLU A 272 11.94 10.05 14.03
CA GLU A 272 12.31 10.80 15.25
C GLU A 272 12.87 9.86 16.32
N VAL A 273 12.22 8.71 16.56
CA VAL A 273 12.56 7.83 17.68
C VAL A 273 13.55 6.72 17.33
N ALA A 274 13.65 6.30 16.07
CA ALA A 274 14.51 5.22 15.60
C ALA A 274 15.43 5.63 14.43
N GLY A 275 15.59 6.92 14.19
CA GLY A 275 16.38 7.46 13.07
C GLY A 275 17.82 6.97 13.05
N LYS A 276 18.45 6.77 14.22
CA LYS A 276 19.82 6.24 14.33
C LYS A 276 19.92 4.83 13.76
N GLU A 277 19.02 3.93 14.16
CA GLU A 277 18.98 2.54 13.68
C GLU A 277 18.65 2.47 12.19
N LEU A 278 17.69 3.28 11.74
CA LEU A 278 17.30 3.34 10.33
C LEU A 278 18.46 3.85 9.46
N THR A 279 19.13 4.93 9.88
CA THR A 279 20.29 5.49 9.20
C THR A 279 21.44 4.49 9.11
N GLN A 280 21.76 3.80 10.22
CA GLN A 280 22.83 2.82 10.27
C GLN A 280 22.67 1.71 9.21
N THR A 281 21.45 1.31 8.90
CA THR A 281 21.17 0.25 7.91
C THR A 281 20.88 0.80 6.51
N SER A 282 20.77 2.11 6.33
CA SER A 282 20.54 2.75 5.03
C SER A 282 21.72 2.62 4.07
N GLY A 283 22.95 2.40 4.60
CA GLY A 283 24.12 2.10 3.80
C GLY A 283 24.15 0.71 3.15
N ASN A 284 23.24 -0.19 3.51
CA ASN A 284 23.15 -1.53 2.92
C ASN A 284 22.70 -1.45 1.46
N LYS A 285 23.61 -1.62 0.52
CA LYS A 285 23.32 -1.56 -0.93
C LYS A 285 22.36 -2.63 -1.39
N PHE A 286 22.29 -3.76 -0.71
CA PHE A 286 21.39 -4.90 -0.93
C PHE A 286 20.71 -5.29 0.37
N ARG A 287 19.57 -6.00 0.27
CA ARG A 287 18.82 -6.45 1.45
C ARG A 287 19.68 -7.27 2.39
N ALA A 288 19.85 -6.78 3.61
CA ALA A 288 20.59 -7.44 4.68
C ALA A 288 19.67 -7.93 5.80
N VAL A 289 20.16 -8.88 6.60
CA VAL A 289 19.41 -9.39 7.77
C VAL A 289 19.21 -8.32 8.83
N SER A 290 20.14 -7.34 8.88
CA SER A 290 20.08 -6.21 9.81
C SER A 290 19.04 -5.16 9.47
N ASP A 291 18.46 -5.18 8.25
CA ASP A 291 17.54 -4.15 7.80
C ASP A 291 16.26 -4.07 8.66
N TYR A 292 15.72 -2.86 8.74
CA TYR A 292 14.38 -2.55 9.25
C TYR A 292 13.46 -2.32 8.06
N THR A 293 12.38 -3.07 7.99
CA THR A 293 11.48 -3.11 6.83
C THR A 293 10.28 -2.17 7.00
N PRO A 294 9.53 -1.83 5.94
CA PRO A 294 8.35 -0.97 6.02
C PRO A 294 7.27 -1.45 6.98
N GLU A 295 7.26 -2.74 7.28
CA GLU A 295 6.38 -3.30 8.30
C GLU A 295 6.61 -2.70 9.70
N LEU A 296 7.75 -2.02 9.94
CA LEU A 296 7.96 -1.24 11.15
C LEU A 296 6.97 -0.08 11.24
N PHE A 297 6.83 0.69 10.18
CA PHE A 297 5.90 1.84 10.13
C PHE A 297 4.45 1.36 10.25
N ARG A 298 4.11 0.26 9.58
CA ARG A 298 2.80 -0.38 9.72
C ARG A 298 2.53 -0.84 11.15
N ALA A 299 3.46 -1.55 11.78
CA ALA A 299 3.33 -2.00 13.16
C ALA A 299 3.21 -0.83 14.14
N TRP A 300 3.92 0.28 13.85
CA TRP A 300 3.83 1.51 14.62
C TRP A 300 2.43 2.13 14.54
N GLN A 301 1.85 2.27 13.33
CA GLN A 301 0.47 2.73 13.15
C GLN A 301 -0.52 1.90 13.96
N ILE A 302 -0.39 0.57 13.92
CA ILE A 302 -1.25 -0.36 14.67
C ILE A 302 -1.08 -0.15 16.18
N CYS A 303 0.14 -0.03 16.69
CA CYS A 303 0.39 0.16 18.11
C CYS A 303 -0.06 1.53 18.62
N ARG A 304 -0.03 2.55 17.76
CA ARG A 304 -0.60 3.89 18.05
C ARG A 304 -2.13 3.92 18.02
N GLY A 305 -2.79 2.88 17.49
CA GLY A 305 -4.22 2.88 17.22
C GLY A 305 -4.62 3.72 16.00
N ASN A 306 -3.64 4.20 15.22
CA ASN A 306 -3.81 4.99 14.01
C ASN A 306 -4.17 4.10 12.81
N PHE A 307 -5.24 3.33 12.93
CA PHE A 307 -5.77 2.49 11.87
C PHE A 307 -7.25 2.21 12.09
N GLU A 308 -7.96 1.88 11.03
CA GLU A 308 -9.32 1.35 11.09
C GLU A 308 -9.30 -0.16 10.82
N PRO A 309 -9.99 -0.97 11.63
CA PRO A 309 -10.05 -2.42 11.45
C PRO A 309 -10.57 -2.80 10.08
N TYR A 310 -9.80 -3.63 9.37
CA TYR A 310 -10.20 -4.16 8.07
C TYR A 310 -9.50 -5.48 7.78
N ASN A 311 -10.28 -6.48 7.41
CA ASN A 311 -9.71 -7.76 6.97
C ASN A 311 -9.21 -7.68 5.52
N THR A 312 -7.98 -7.26 5.33
CA THR A 312 -7.36 -7.10 4.01
C THR A 312 -7.30 -8.39 3.18
N TYR A 313 -7.48 -9.55 3.79
CA TYR A 313 -7.47 -10.84 3.09
C TYR A 313 -8.78 -11.17 2.37
N GLN A 314 -9.86 -10.38 2.58
CA GLN A 314 -11.15 -10.65 1.94
C GLN A 314 -11.17 -10.24 0.46
N ASP A 315 -10.40 -9.21 0.10
CA ASP A 315 -10.38 -8.61 -1.23
C ASP A 315 -8.99 -8.57 -1.88
N THR A 316 -7.98 -9.12 -1.18
CA THR A 316 -6.60 -9.17 -1.68
C THR A 316 -6.05 -10.58 -1.68
N LYS A 317 -5.34 -10.96 -2.74
CA LYS A 317 -4.70 -12.29 -2.85
C LYS A 317 -3.30 -12.22 -3.43
N MET A 318 -2.36 -12.83 -2.72
CA MET A 318 -1.03 -13.11 -3.25
C MET A 318 -1.01 -14.48 -3.92
N PHE A 319 -0.47 -14.53 -5.13
CA PHE A 319 -0.26 -15.74 -5.91
C PHE A 319 1.24 -15.99 -6.13
N PRO A 320 1.84 -17.01 -5.47
CA PRO A 320 3.18 -17.46 -5.83
C PRO A 320 3.13 -18.09 -7.22
N LEU A 321 3.69 -17.42 -8.24
CA LEU A 321 3.60 -17.85 -9.65
C LEU A 321 4.30 -19.18 -9.92
N MET A 322 5.30 -19.54 -9.13
CA MET A 322 5.92 -20.86 -9.18
C MET A 322 4.94 -22.00 -8.87
N ILE A 323 3.96 -21.77 -7.97
CA ILE A 323 3.07 -22.82 -7.45
C ILE A 323 1.66 -22.74 -8.05
N ARG A 324 1.16 -21.52 -8.29
CA ARG A 324 -0.26 -21.27 -8.63
C ARG A 324 -0.47 -20.37 -9.86
N PRO A 325 0.30 -20.52 -10.97
CA PRO A 325 0.20 -19.58 -12.10
C PRO A 325 -1.19 -19.58 -12.76
N LYS A 326 -1.79 -20.76 -12.95
CA LYS A 326 -3.14 -20.87 -13.53
C LYS A 326 -4.22 -20.21 -12.66
N LYS A 327 -4.07 -20.29 -11.32
CA LYS A 327 -5.01 -19.63 -10.40
C LYS A 327 -4.83 -18.12 -10.43
N ALA A 328 -3.60 -17.63 -10.59
CA ALA A 328 -3.31 -16.22 -10.77
C ALA A 328 -3.97 -15.66 -12.04
N ALA A 329 -3.74 -16.27 -13.19
CA ALA A 329 -4.35 -15.87 -14.47
C ALA A 329 -5.89 -15.90 -14.37
N LYS A 330 -6.48 -16.99 -13.83
CA LYS A 330 -7.93 -17.08 -13.63
C LYS A 330 -8.45 -15.96 -12.72
N ALA A 331 -7.76 -15.63 -11.63
CA ALA A 331 -8.20 -14.59 -10.70
C ALA A 331 -8.17 -13.20 -11.34
N VAL A 332 -7.19 -12.90 -12.17
CA VAL A 332 -7.12 -11.68 -12.97
C VAL A 332 -8.28 -11.64 -13.96
N TYR A 333 -8.44 -12.68 -14.78
CA TYR A 333 -9.47 -12.79 -15.81
C TYR A 333 -10.88 -12.58 -15.24
N SER A 334 -11.18 -13.24 -14.12
CA SER A 334 -12.52 -13.20 -13.49
C SER A 334 -12.69 -12.08 -12.47
N GLN A 335 -11.68 -11.20 -12.29
CA GLN A 335 -11.69 -10.10 -11.32
C GLN A 335 -12.15 -10.54 -9.92
N SER A 336 -11.70 -11.73 -9.46
CA SER A 336 -12.17 -12.37 -8.22
C SER A 336 -11.74 -11.63 -6.95
N TYR A 337 -10.84 -10.66 -7.06
CA TYR A 337 -10.33 -9.81 -5.98
C TYR A 337 -10.25 -8.37 -6.47
N SER A 338 -10.14 -7.41 -5.55
CA SER A 338 -9.84 -6.02 -5.93
C SER A 338 -8.34 -5.82 -6.17
N LEU A 339 -7.51 -6.52 -5.37
CA LEU A 339 -6.05 -6.44 -5.43
C LEU A 339 -5.44 -7.84 -5.55
N VAL A 340 -4.45 -7.97 -6.42
CA VAL A 340 -3.64 -9.19 -6.50
C VAL A 340 -2.15 -8.85 -6.44
N CYS A 341 -1.38 -9.74 -5.81
CA CYS A 341 0.07 -9.76 -5.93
C CYS A 341 0.48 -10.97 -6.77
N LEU A 342 1.25 -10.73 -7.82
CA LEU A 342 1.80 -11.75 -8.72
C LEU A 342 3.26 -12.01 -8.37
N ASN A 343 3.47 -12.75 -7.28
CA ASN A 343 4.79 -12.92 -6.70
C ASN A 343 5.69 -13.87 -7.53
N ASP A 344 6.75 -13.31 -8.08
CA ASP A 344 7.72 -14.02 -8.92
C ASP A 344 8.71 -14.88 -8.12
N ASN A 345 9.31 -15.83 -8.83
CA ASN A 345 10.41 -16.66 -8.35
C ASN A 345 11.29 -17.11 -9.53
N VAL A 346 12.61 -17.21 -9.31
CA VAL A 346 13.57 -17.69 -10.33
C VAL A 346 13.27 -19.10 -10.83
N HIS A 347 12.52 -19.90 -10.11
CA HIS A 347 12.22 -21.30 -10.43
C HIS A 347 10.88 -21.50 -11.16
N ILE A 348 10.29 -20.46 -11.77
CA ILE A 348 9.06 -20.62 -12.56
C ILE A 348 9.33 -21.45 -13.80
N ARG A 349 8.68 -22.61 -13.88
CA ARG A 349 8.74 -23.49 -15.07
C ARG A 349 7.92 -22.88 -16.22
N ASN A 350 8.44 -22.96 -17.45
CA ASN A 350 7.79 -22.41 -18.64
C ASN A 350 7.39 -20.93 -18.45
N TYR A 351 8.34 -20.12 -17.99
CA TYR A 351 8.14 -18.70 -17.65
C TYR A 351 7.35 -17.94 -18.72
N ALA A 352 7.77 -18.02 -20.01
CA ALA A 352 7.10 -17.32 -21.10
C ALA A 352 5.60 -17.69 -21.23
N LYS A 353 5.25 -18.97 -21.06
CA LYS A 353 3.85 -19.41 -21.09
C LYS A 353 3.05 -18.89 -19.90
N VAL A 354 3.66 -18.89 -18.71
CA VAL A 354 3.01 -18.37 -17.50
C VAL A 354 2.72 -16.88 -17.67
N MET A 355 3.71 -16.10 -18.12
CA MET A 355 3.55 -14.66 -18.32
C MET A 355 2.58 -14.35 -19.48
N GLY A 356 2.59 -15.16 -20.55
CA GLY A 356 1.61 -15.05 -21.65
C GLY A 356 0.17 -15.20 -21.18
N ASN A 357 -0.13 -16.25 -20.42
CA ASN A 357 -1.49 -16.46 -19.88
C ASN A 357 -1.95 -15.34 -18.93
N ILE A 358 -1.05 -14.80 -18.14
CA ILE A 358 -1.36 -13.66 -17.25
C ILE A 358 -1.58 -12.40 -18.08
N ARG A 359 -0.78 -12.17 -19.11
CA ARG A 359 -0.93 -11.06 -20.06
C ARG A 359 -2.29 -11.09 -20.74
N GLU A 360 -2.68 -12.22 -21.31
CA GLU A 360 -4.01 -12.43 -21.92
C GLU A 360 -5.15 -12.10 -20.92
N SER A 361 -4.97 -12.47 -19.65
CA SER A 361 -5.95 -12.15 -18.62
C SER A 361 -6.04 -10.66 -18.31
N PHE A 362 -4.91 -9.94 -18.31
CA PHE A 362 -4.91 -8.48 -18.18
C PHE A 362 -5.49 -7.80 -19.42
N GLU A 363 -5.15 -8.25 -20.62
CA GLU A 363 -5.71 -7.71 -21.87
C GLU A 363 -7.22 -7.88 -21.95
N HIS A 364 -7.75 -8.97 -21.40
CA HIS A 364 -9.19 -9.18 -21.29
C HIS A 364 -9.89 -8.11 -20.44
N ILE A 365 -9.33 -7.75 -19.28
CA ILE A 365 -9.97 -6.81 -18.34
C ILE A 365 -9.55 -5.35 -18.58
N LEU A 366 -8.39 -5.11 -19.20
CA LEU A 366 -7.76 -3.81 -19.44
C LEU A 366 -7.23 -3.70 -20.88
N PRO A 367 -8.09 -3.87 -21.92
CA PRO A 367 -7.65 -3.84 -23.32
C PRO A 367 -7.22 -2.46 -23.77
N GLU A 368 -7.88 -1.42 -23.27
CA GLU A 368 -7.69 -0.05 -23.70
C GLU A 368 -6.43 0.56 -23.06
N LYS A 369 -5.69 1.37 -23.86
CA LYS A 369 -4.62 2.20 -23.32
C LYS A 369 -5.19 3.19 -22.30
N SER A 370 -4.43 3.45 -21.25
CA SER A 370 -4.75 4.53 -20.31
C SER A 370 -4.26 5.88 -20.82
N SER A 371 -4.78 6.96 -20.25
CA SER A 371 -4.26 8.33 -20.49
C SER A 371 -2.81 8.54 -20.04
N PHE A 372 -2.27 7.60 -19.28
CA PHE A 372 -0.87 7.56 -18.86
C PHE A 372 0.07 7.03 -19.95
N GLU A 373 -0.44 6.49 -21.04
CA GLU A 373 0.36 5.88 -22.12
C GLU A 373 0.46 6.83 -23.31
N LEU A 374 1.69 7.06 -23.80
CA LEU A 374 1.92 7.79 -25.03
C LEU A 374 1.16 7.16 -26.21
N SER A 375 0.75 8.00 -27.18
CA SER A 375 -0.03 7.63 -28.37
C SER A 375 0.64 6.57 -29.21
#